data_1d6e2c57c840400a389fd0de2bcdb249
#
_entry.id   1d6e2c57c840400a389fd0de2bcdb249
#
_cell.length_a   1.000
_cell.length_b   1.000
_cell.length_c   1.000
_cell.angle_alpha   90.00
_cell.angle_beta   90.00
_cell.angle_gamma   90.00
#
_symmetry.space_group_name_H-M   'P 1'
#
loop_
_entity.id
_entity.type
_entity.pdbx_description
1 polymer ?
#
loop_
_entity_poly.entity_id
_entity_poly.type
_entity_poly.pdbx_seq_one_letter_code
_entity_poly.pdbx_strand_id
1 'polypeptide(L)'
;MGEMQIRPLTLNFGPQHPAAHGVLRLVLEMDGEIIDRADPHVGLLHRGTEKLIENKTYLQALPYFDRLDYVSPMNQEHAWALAIEKALAIEVPKRAQYIRVLYCEIGRILNHVLNLTTFAIDVGAMTPLLWGFEEREALMEFYERASGARLHAAYFRPGGVHQDLPDGLTDDILSWADKFPEFITDLETLLTNNRIFKQRTVNILSLIHI
;
A
#
# COMPACT_ATOMS: atom_id res chain seq x y z
N MET A 1 -34.18 -44.63 -0.60
CA MET A 1 -33.43 -43.48 -0.06
C MET A 1 -33.21 -42.55 -1.23
N GLY A 2 -33.94 -41.43 -1.29
CA GLY A 2 -33.72 -40.46 -2.40
C GLY A 2 -32.37 -39.80 -2.20
N GLU A 3 -31.58 -39.76 -3.27
CA GLU A 3 -30.37 -38.95 -3.33
C GLU A 3 -30.74 -37.51 -3.05
N MET A 4 -30.20 -36.95 -1.98
CA MET A 4 -30.33 -35.53 -1.68
C MET A 4 -29.55 -34.75 -2.75
N GLN A 5 -30.25 -34.19 -3.71
CA GLN A 5 -29.61 -33.29 -4.70
C GLN A 5 -29.10 -32.04 -3.94
N ILE A 6 -27.78 -31.98 -3.75
CA ILE A 6 -27.12 -30.78 -3.25
C ILE A 6 -27.28 -29.72 -4.32
N ARG A 7 -28.03 -28.67 -4.02
CA ARG A 7 -28.13 -27.51 -4.94
C ARG A 7 -26.87 -26.67 -4.80
N PRO A 8 -26.21 -26.29 -5.90
CA PRO A 8 -25.06 -25.39 -5.83
C PRO A 8 -25.50 -24.08 -5.16
N LEU A 9 -24.70 -23.62 -4.21
CA LEU A 9 -24.92 -22.36 -3.52
C LEU A 9 -24.16 -21.26 -4.24
N THR A 10 -24.86 -20.19 -4.63
CA THR A 10 -24.21 -18.97 -5.12
C THR A 10 -24.04 -18.00 -3.96
N LEU A 11 -22.77 -17.65 -3.66
CA LEU A 11 -22.39 -16.73 -2.59
C LEU A 11 -21.72 -15.48 -3.15
N ASN A 12 -22.15 -14.30 -2.67
CA ASN A 12 -21.42 -13.07 -2.92
C ASN A 12 -20.40 -12.84 -1.80
N PHE A 13 -19.12 -12.93 -2.13
CA PHE A 13 -18.03 -12.57 -1.24
C PHE A 13 -17.66 -11.11 -1.50
N GLY A 14 -18.01 -10.22 -0.57
CA GLY A 14 -17.88 -8.79 -0.71
C GLY A 14 -18.99 -8.15 -1.59
N PRO A 15 -19.00 -6.80 -1.72
CA PRO A 15 -17.98 -5.87 -1.20
C PRO A 15 -17.99 -5.64 0.31
N GLN A 16 -19.11 -5.91 1.01
CA GLN A 16 -19.17 -5.84 2.47
C GLN A 16 -18.66 -7.14 3.09
N HIS A 17 -17.35 -7.24 3.21
CA HIS A 17 -16.64 -8.35 3.86
C HIS A 17 -15.28 -7.83 4.33
N PRO A 18 -14.77 -8.21 5.52
CA PRO A 18 -13.48 -7.73 6.01
C PRO A 18 -12.32 -7.95 5.03
N ALA A 19 -12.26 -9.11 4.40
CA ALA A 19 -11.21 -9.45 3.43
C ALA A 19 -11.43 -8.89 2.02
N ALA A 20 -12.54 -8.20 1.76
CA ALA A 20 -12.83 -7.58 0.45
C ALA A 20 -12.39 -6.12 0.37
N HIS A 21 -11.97 -5.52 1.48
CA HIS A 21 -11.51 -4.13 1.60
C HIS A 21 -12.48 -3.09 1.01
N GLY A 22 -13.78 -3.42 0.98
CA GLY A 22 -14.86 -2.57 0.46
C GLY A 22 -14.97 -2.49 -1.08
N VAL A 23 -14.07 -3.14 -1.81
CA VAL A 23 -13.96 -2.99 -3.27
C VAL A 23 -13.93 -4.31 -4.04
N LEU A 24 -13.68 -5.43 -3.40
CA LEU A 24 -13.70 -6.74 -4.04
C LEU A 24 -15.10 -7.33 -3.99
N ARG A 25 -15.60 -7.80 -5.13
CA ARG A 25 -16.80 -8.65 -5.23
C ARG A 25 -16.44 -9.91 -5.99
N LEU A 26 -16.55 -11.05 -5.31
CA LEU A 26 -16.47 -12.37 -5.94
C LEU A 26 -17.84 -13.02 -5.89
N VAL A 27 -18.34 -13.49 -7.02
CA VAL A 27 -19.49 -14.38 -7.08
C VAL A 27 -18.95 -15.81 -7.09
N LEU A 28 -19.22 -16.55 -6.04
CA LEU A 28 -18.75 -17.91 -5.85
C LEU A 28 -19.89 -18.90 -6.10
N GLU A 29 -19.64 -19.91 -6.92
CA GLU A 29 -20.48 -21.09 -7.04
C GLU A 29 -19.84 -22.19 -6.19
N MET A 30 -20.59 -22.72 -5.24
CA MET A 30 -20.06 -23.66 -4.23
C MET A 30 -20.83 -24.98 -4.25
N ASP A 31 -20.09 -26.08 -4.16
CA ASP A 31 -20.60 -27.40 -3.81
C ASP A 31 -20.22 -27.72 -2.36
N GLY A 32 -21.15 -27.50 -1.42
CA GLY A 32 -20.84 -27.50 0.00
C GLY A 32 -19.83 -26.39 0.36
N GLU A 33 -18.64 -26.78 0.84
CA GLU A 33 -17.53 -25.85 1.17
C GLU A 33 -16.47 -25.75 0.06
N ILE A 34 -16.66 -26.44 -1.04
CA ILE A 34 -15.73 -26.41 -2.18
C ILE A 34 -16.19 -25.33 -3.14
N ILE A 35 -15.25 -24.48 -3.56
CA ILE A 35 -15.50 -23.49 -4.61
C ILE A 35 -15.33 -24.17 -5.95
N ASP A 36 -16.41 -24.27 -6.71
CA ASP A 36 -16.41 -24.79 -8.09
C ASP A 36 -16.04 -23.70 -9.08
N ARG A 37 -16.57 -22.49 -8.87
CA ARG A 37 -16.28 -21.34 -9.73
C ARG A 37 -16.19 -20.05 -8.93
N ALA A 38 -15.23 -19.19 -9.30
CA ALA A 38 -15.08 -17.83 -8.80
C ALA A 38 -15.14 -16.84 -9.98
N ASP A 39 -16.08 -15.90 -9.93
CA ASP A 39 -16.27 -14.86 -10.92
C ASP A 39 -15.98 -13.49 -10.29
N PRO A 40 -14.82 -12.86 -10.57
CA PRO A 40 -14.46 -11.57 -10.01
C PRO A 40 -15.17 -10.43 -10.76
N HIS A 41 -15.87 -9.59 -10.01
CA HIS A 41 -16.49 -8.37 -10.50
C HIS A 41 -15.62 -7.17 -10.14
N VAL A 42 -14.95 -6.60 -11.12
CA VAL A 42 -14.08 -5.44 -10.98
C VAL A 42 -14.80 -4.13 -11.28
N GLY A 43 -14.22 -3.00 -10.86
CA GLY A 43 -14.71 -1.66 -11.18
C GLY A 43 -15.22 -0.86 -9.97
N LEU A 44 -15.36 -1.47 -8.79
CA LEU A 44 -15.84 -0.75 -7.59
C LEU A 44 -14.87 0.36 -7.11
N LEU A 45 -13.61 0.31 -7.52
CA LEU A 45 -12.60 1.35 -7.26
C LEU A 45 -12.23 2.13 -8.54
N HIS A 46 -12.96 1.97 -9.63
CA HIS A 46 -12.71 2.73 -10.85
C HIS A 46 -13.12 4.20 -10.67
N ARG A 47 -12.13 5.10 -10.74
CA ARG A 47 -12.31 6.54 -10.47
C ARG A 47 -12.19 7.41 -11.72
N GLY A 48 -12.05 6.82 -12.89
CA GLY A 48 -11.88 7.52 -14.16
C GLY A 48 -10.58 8.34 -14.24
N THR A 49 -9.53 7.95 -13.50
CA THR A 49 -8.29 8.71 -13.33
C THR A 49 -7.63 9.06 -14.66
N GLU A 50 -7.47 8.11 -15.57
CA GLU A 50 -6.85 8.32 -16.87
C GLU A 50 -7.63 9.37 -17.69
N LYS A 51 -8.95 9.23 -17.74
CA LYS A 51 -9.79 10.17 -18.48
C LYS A 51 -9.82 11.57 -17.90
N LEU A 52 -9.74 11.69 -16.58
CA LEU A 52 -9.67 12.98 -15.89
C LEU A 52 -8.35 13.70 -16.15
N ILE A 53 -7.25 12.95 -16.22
CA ILE A 53 -5.89 13.50 -16.45
C ILE A 53 -5.76 14.07 -17.87
N GLU A 54 -6.43 13.52 -18.87
CA GLU A 54 -6.38 14.01 -20.26
C GLU A 54 -6.70 15.52 -20.39
N ASN A 55 -7.48 16.07 -19.47
CA ASN A 55 -7.88 17.48 -19.46
C ASN A 55 -7.07 18.33 -18.46
N LYS A 56 -5.93 17.83 -17.99
CA LYS A 56 -5.09 18.52 -17.00
C LYS A 56 -3.71 18.83 -17.58
N THR A 57 -3.08 19.87 -17.04
CA THR A 57 -1.65 20.07 -17.25
C THR A 57 -0.86 19.00 -16.51
N TYR A 58 0.40 18.77 -16.87
CA TYR A 58 1.26 17.80 -16.19
C TYR A 58 1.37 18.05 -14.68
N LEU A 59 1.42 19.33 -14.26
CA LEU A 59 1.47 19.67 -12.84
C LEU A 59 0.12 19.41 -12.14
N GLN A 60 -1.00 19.68 -12.79
CA GLN A 60 -2.34 19.41 -12.25
C GLN A 60 -2.65 17.91 -12.22
N ALA A 61 -1.97 17.11 -13.04
CA ALA A 61 -2.11 15.65 -13.04
C ALA A 61 -1.43 14.99 -11.84
N LEU A 62 -0.39 15.60 -11.26
CA LEU A 62 0.40 15.04 -10.18
C LEU A 62 -0.42 14.50 -9.00
N PRO A 63 -1.42 15.21 -8.45
CA PRO A 63 -2.23 14.71 -7.35
C PRO A 63 -3.02 13.43 -7.65
N TYR A 64 -3.27 13.13 -8.92
CA TYR A 64 -3.92 11.87 -9.30
C TYR A 64 -2.98 10.67 -9.09
N PHE A 65 -1.68 10.88 -9.27
CA PHE A 65 -0.67 9.83 -9.05
C PHE A 65 -0.54 9.46 -7.58
N ASP A 66 -0.65 10.43 -6.66
CA ASP A 66 -0.69 10.17 -5.22
C ASP A 66 -1.77 9.13 -4.83
N ARG A 67 -2.84 9.07 -5.59
CA ARG A 67 -4.01 8.25 -5.32
C ARG A 67 -4.04 6.92 -6.07
N LEU A 68 -2.99 6.59 -6.82
CA LEU A 68 -2.86 5.28 -7.49
C LEU A 68 -2.49 4.21 -6.47
N ASP A 69 -1.28 4.26 -5.94
CA ASP A 69 -0.89 3.52 -4.76
C ASP A 69 -0.88 4.47 -3.56
N TYR A 70 -2.05 4.63 -2.94
CA TYR A 70 -2.24 5.56 -1.82
C TYR A 70 -1.54 5.15 -0.53
N VAL A 71 -0.86 4.01 -0.51
CA VAL A 71 -0.05 3.55 0.63
C VAL A 71 1.39 4.02 0.53
N SER A 72 1.89 4.29 -0.70
CA SER A 72 3.20 4.90 -0.95
C SER A 72 3.10 6.02 -1.99
N PRO A 73 2.37 7.12 -1.68
CA PRO A 73 2.01 8.13 -2.67
C PRO A 73 3.22 8.83 -3.31
N MET A 74 4.25 9.17 -2.54
CA MET A 74 5.42 9.86 -3.11
C MET A 74 6.22 9.00 -4.10
N ASN A 75 6.13 7.67 -4.02
CA ASN A 75 6.72 6.79 -5.03
C ASN A 75 6.03 6.94 -6.40
N GLN A 76 4.72 7.16 -6.39
CA GLN A 76 3.93 7.39 -7.59
C GLN A 76 4.19 8.78 -8.18
N GLU A 77 4.32 9.80 -7.32
CA GLU A 77 4.76 11.14 -7.73
C GLU A 77 6.13 11.09 -8.42
N HIS A 78 7.06 10.30 -7.84
CA HIS A 78 8.41 10.13 -8.40
C HIS A 78 8.38 9.53 -9.80
N ALA A 79 7.59 8.49 -10.01
CA ALA A 79 7.44 7.88 -11.33
C ALA A 79 6.94 8.87 -12.38
N TRP A 80 5.94 9.69 -12.02
CA TRP A 80 5.40 10.73 -12.88
C TRP A 80 6.43 11.84 -13.16
N ALA A 81 7.10 12.34 -12.12
CA ALA A 81 8.12 13.37 -12.26
C ALA A 81 9.26 12.93 -13.18
N LEU A 82 9.77 11.69 -12.99
CA LEU A 82 10.80 11.09 -13.84
C LEU A 82 10.37 10.95 -15.31
N ALA A 83 9.11 10.58 -15.57
CA ALA A 83 8.60 10.47 -16.94
C ALA A 83 8.62 11.83 -17.65
N ILE A 84 8.18 12.90 -16.98
CA ILE A 84 8.17 14.26 -17.52
C ILE A 84 9.60 14.78 -17.71
N GLU A 85 10.46 14.60 -16.70
CA GLU A 85 11.85 15.03 -16.73
C GLU A 85 12.62 14.38 -17.89
N LYS A 86 12.39 13.08 -18.11
CA LYS A 86 12.95 12.37 -19.24
C LYS A 86 12.44 12.89 -20.58
N ALA A 87 11.14 13.17 -20.68
CA ALA A 87 10.52 13.68 -21.91
C ALA A 87 11.00 15.09 -22.28
N LEU A 88 11.27 15.93 -21.28
CA LEU A 88 11.66 17.32 -21.45
C LEU A 88 13.16 17.59 -21.25
N ALA A 89 13.96 16.55 -20.97
CA ALA A 89 15.38 16.62 -20.67
C ALA A 89 15.70 17.61 -19.50
N ILE A 90 14.89 17.57 -18.44
CA ILE A 90 15.06 18.43 -17.26
C ILE A 90 16.09 17.80 -16.33
N GLU A 91 17.10 18.56 -15.94
CA GLU A 91 18.07 18.16 -14.93
C GLU A 91 17.56 18.45 -13.51
N VAL A 92 17.68 17.48 -12.63
CA VAL A 92 17.25 17.58 -11.21
C VAL A 92 18.47 17.85 -10.34
N PRO A 93 18.46 18.87 -9.46
CA PRO A 93 19.53 19.13 -8.52
C PRO A 93 19.81 17.92 -7.61
N LYS A 94 21.10 17.67 -7.29
CA LYS A 94 21.49 16.51 -6.45
C LYS A 94 20.78 16.47 -5.11
N ARG A 95 20.59 17.62 -4.45
CA ARG A 95 19.86 17.67 -3.16
C ARG A 95 18.43 17.15 -3.30
N ALA A 96 17.72 17.57 -4.34
CA ALA A 96 16.36 17.10 -4.61
C ALA A 96 16.32 15.59 -4.92
N GLN A 97 17.34 15.06 -5.61
CA GLN A 97 17.45 13.62 -5.85
C GLN A 97 17.56 12.84 -4.53
N TYR A 98 18.40 13.29 -3.59
CA TYR A 98 18.54 12.66 -2.27
C TYR A 98 17.25 12.74 -1.46
N ILE A 99 16.57 13.89 -1.46
CA ILE A 99 15.28 14.05 -0.79
C ILE A 99 14.25 13.08 -1.37
N ARG A 100 14.20 12.95 -2.69
CA ARG A 100 13.30 12.00 -3.34
C ARG A 100 13.59 10.55 -2.94
N VAL A 101 14.85 10.15 -2.90
CA VAL A 101 15.24 8.80 -2.44
C VAL A 101 14.79 8.57 -1.01
N LEU A 102 15.07 9.53 -0.11
CA LEU A 102 14.65 9.44 1.29
C LEU A 102 13.16 9.20 1.42
N TYR A 103 12.34 10.02 0.75
CA TYR A 103 10.88 9.90 0.84
C TYR A 103 10.31 8.71 0.07
N CYS A 104 10.98 8.24 -0.96
CA CYS A 104 10.63 6.97 -1.60
C CYS A 104 10.86 5.78 -0.65
N GLU A 105 11.94 5.78 0.13
CA GLU A 105 12.19 4.71 1.11
C GLU A 105 11.24 4.80 2.31
N ILE A 106 10.93 6.01 2.79
CA ILE A 106 9.87 6.19 3.80
C ILE A 106 8.53 5.66 3.26
N GLY A 107 8.17 5.98 2.01
CA GLY A 107 6.98 5.47 1.34
C GLY A 107 6.98 3.94 1.22
N ARG A 108 8.14 3.35 0.93
CA ARG A 108 8.30 1.89 0.90
C ARG A 108 8.05 1.27 2.27
N ILE A 109 8.59 1.84 3.34
CA ILE A 109 8.36 1.35 4.72
C ILE A 109 6.88 1.51 5.09
N LEU A 110 6.26 2.65 4.78
CA LEU A 110 4.83 2.88 4.98
C LEU A 110 3.97 1.78 4.33
N ASN A 111 4.32 1.40 3.10
CA ASN A 111 3.63 0.33 2.37
C ASN A 111 3.87 -1.03 3.03
N HIS A 112 5.13 -1.38 3.30
CA HIS A 112 5.46 -2.68 3.87
C HIS A 112 4.83 -2.89 5.25
N VAL A 113 4.86 -1.89 6.11
CA VAL A 113 4.24 -1.98 7.44
C VAL A 113 2.73 -2.19 7.31
N LEU A 114 2.04 -1.43 6.47
CA LEU A 114 0.62 -1.64 6.23
C LEU A 114 0.35 -3.03 5.65
N ASN A 115 1.04 -3.40 4.59
CA ASN A 115 0.78 -4.66 3.88
C ASN A 115 0.99 -5.88 4.79
N LEU A 116 2.11 -5.94 5.50
CA LEU A 116 2.42 -7.05 6.39
C LEU A 116 1.44 -7.15 7.57
N THR A 117 1.06 -6.01 8.14
CA THR A 117 0.18 -6.00 9.31
C THR A 117 -1.29 -6.24 8.94
N THR A 118 -1.76 -5.78 7.78
CA THR A 118 -3.09 -6.13 7.26
C THR A 118 -3.15 -7.59 6.81
N PHE A 119 -2.08 -8.13 6.25
CA PHE A 119 -1.98 -9.55 5.96
C PHE A 119 -2.06 -10.40 7.24
N ALA A 120 -1.41 -9.95 8.32
CA ALA A 120 -1.51 -10.61 9.61
C ALA A 120 -2.94 -10.63 10.16
N ILE A 121 -3.72 -9.54 10.01
CA ILE A 121 -5.13 -9.51 10.43
C ILE A 121 -6.01 -10.41 9.57
N ASP A 122 -5.75 -10.51 8.27
CA ASP A 122 -6.49 -11.42 7.39
C ASP A 122 -6.28 -12.90 7.79
N VAL A 123 -5.12 -13.22 8.36
CA VAL A 123 -4.83 -14.56 8.93
C VAL A 123 -5.31 -14.69 10.38
N GLY A 124 -5.83 -13.63 10.99
CA GLY A 124 -6.44 -13.64 12.32
C GLY A 124 -5.62 -13.00 13.45
N ALA A 125 -4.49 -12.34 13.16
CA ALA A 125 -3.66 -11.64 14.15
C ALA A 125 -3.91 -10.11 14.11
N MET A 126 -4.71 -9.57 15.03
CA MET A 126 -5.09 -8.15 15.05
C MET A 126 -3.99 -7.22 15.62
N THR A 127 -3.26 -7.66 16.62
CA THR A 127 -2.27 -6.84 17.33
C THR A 127 -1.20 -6.22 16.42
N PRO A 128 -0.62 -6.94 15.44
CA PRO A 128 0.35 -6.36 14.51
C PRO A 128 -0.16 -5.13 13.76
N LEU A 129 -1.45 -5.09 13.43
CA LEU A 129 -2.04 -3.94 12.75
C LEU A 129 -1.97 -2.68 13.62
N LEU A 130 -2.32 -2.80 14.89
CA LEU A 130 -2.32 -1.66 15.83
C LEU A 130 -0.89 -1.13 16.04
N TRP A 131 0.08 -2.01 16.24
CA TRP A 131 1.49 -1.63 16.36
C TRP A 131 2.04 -0.99 15.09
N GLY A 132 1.74 -1.57 13.93
CA GLY A 132 2.18 -1.03 12.65
C GLY A 132 1.61 0.36 12.37
N PHE A 133 0.40 0.64 12.82
CA PHE A 133 -0.19 1.97 12.64
C PHE A 133 0.46 3.04 13.53
N GLU A 134 1.00 2.67 14.69
CA GLU A 134 1.81 3.57 15.53
C GLU A 134 3.07 4.02 14.80
N GLU A 135 3.82 3.08 14.20
CA GLU A 135 5.00 3.39 13.40
C GLU A 135 4.65 4.20 12.13
N ARG A 136 3.53 3.86 11.49
CA ARG A 136 3.05 4.62 10.34
C ARG A 136 2.69 6.05 10.68
N GLU A 137 2.15 6.30 11.86
CA GLU A 137 1.81 7.64 12.33
C GLU A 137 3.05 8.54 12.38
N ALA A 138 4.17 8.05 12.92
CA ALA A 138 5.44 8.78 12.95
C ALA A 138 5.96 9.10 11.55
N LEU A 139 5.88 8.13 10.61
CA LEU A 139 6.29 8.35 9.23
C LEU A 139 5.40 9.36 8.49
N MET A 140 4.10 9.37 8.78
CA MET A 140 3.17 10.34 8.19
C MET A 140 3.38 11.75 8.75
N GLU A 141 3.88 11.90 9.99
CA GLU A 141 4.34 13.18 10.51
C GLU A 141 5.53 13.72 9.72
N PHE A 142 6.49 12.87 9.34
CA PHE A 142 7.60 13.29 8.48
C PHE A 142 7.12 13.75 7.10
N TYR A 143 6.09 13.13 6.54
CA TYR A 143 5.44 13.60 5.32
C TYR A 143 4.83 14.99 5.50
N GLU A 144 4.09 15.19 6.59
CA GLU A 144 3.44 16.46 6.91
C GLU A 144 4.46 17.58 7.10
N ARG A 145 5.55 17.32 7.82
CA ARG A 145 6.60 18.32 8.07
C ARG A 145 7.29 18.78 6.78
N ALA A 146 7.46 17.91 5.81
CA ALA A 146 8.11 18.26 4.53
C ALA A 146 7.14 18.87 3.52
N SER A 147 5.89 18.41 3.48
CA SER A 147 4.95 18.72 2.41
C SER A 147 3.72 19.51 2.85
N GLY A 148 3.40 19.50 4.13
CA GLY A 148 2.15 20.05 4.67
C GLY A 148 0.98 19.05 4.63
N ALA A 149 1.17 17.84 4.09
CA ALA A 149 0.15 16.82 4.00
C ALA A 149 0.65 15.47 4.53
N ARG A 150 -0.19 14.80 5.32
CA ARG A 150 0.16 13.52 5.95
C ARG A 150 0.24 12.36 4.97
N LEU A 151 -0.46 12.42 3.85
CA LEU A 151 -0.56 11.30 2.91
C LEU A 151 -0.39 11.75 1.46
N HIS A 152 -1.37 12.41 0.87
CA HIS A 152 -1.35 12.87 -0.52
C HIS A 152 -0.65 14.24 -0.62
N ALA A 153 0.66 14.19 -0.77
CA ALA A 153 1.53 15.34 -0.53
C ALA A 153 1.72 16.25 -1.74
N ALA A 154 1.66 15.70 -2.96
CA ALA A 154 2.04 16.39 -4.20
C ALA A 154 3.38 17.15 -4.05
N TYR A 155 4.34 16.49 -3.39
CA TYR A 155 5.60 17.09 -2.95
C TYR A 155 6.68 17.04 -4.02
N PHE A 156 6.79 15.92 -4.74
CA PHE A 156 7.71 15.83 -5.86
C PHE A 156 7.16 16.59 -7.04
N ARG A 157 8.01 17.36 -7.69
CA ARG A 157 7.63 18.18 -8.86
C ARG A 157 8.62 17.93 -9.97
N PRO A 158 8.22 18.00 -11.24
CA PRO A 158 9.20 18.00 -12.33
C PRO A 158 10.28 19.05 -12.11
N GLY A 159 11.55 18.62 -12.08
CA GLY A 159 12.69 19.46 -11.75
C GLY A 159 13.14 19.44 -10.29
N GLY A 160 12.44 18.73 -9.39
CA GLY A 160 12.89 18.61 -7.99
C GLY A 160 11.78 18.27 -7.01
N VAL A 161 11.69 19.04 -5.94
CA VAL A 161 10.70 18.96 -4.87
C VAL A 161 10.07 20.33 -4.65
N HIS A 162 8.88 20.37 -4.04
CA HIS A 162 8.14 21.62 -3.85
C HIS A 162 8.88 22.62 -2.94
N GLN A 163 9.50 22.12 -1.88
CA GLN A 163 10.25 22.91 -0.91
C GLN A 163 11.36 22.07 -0.28
N ASP A 164 12.35 22.70 0.32
CA ASP A 164 13.43 22.00 1.05
C ASP A 164 12.91 21.42 2.37
N LEU A 165 13.70 20.53 2.95
CA LEU A 165 13.39 19.95 4.25
C LEU A 165 13.53 21.00 5.35
N PRO A 166 12.59 21.04 6.32
CA PRO A 166 12.75 21.87 7.50
C PRO A 166 13.94 21.44 8.37
N ASP A 167 14.52 22.38 9.10
CA ASP A 167 15.63 22.12 10.00
C ASP A 167 15.27 21.06 11.05
N GLY A 168 16.20 20.16 11.33
CA GLY A 168 16.08 19.10 12.31
C GLY A 168 15.27 17.87 11.84
N LEU A 169 14.56 17.93 10.70
CA LEU A 169 13.75 16.81 10.24
C LEU A 169 14.60 15.57 9.93
N THR A 170 15.77 15.74 9.36
CA THR A 170 16.68 14.63 9.05
C THR A 170 17.19 13.92 10.31
N ASP A 171 17.43 14.67 11.39
CA ASP A 171 17.89 14.11 12.67
C ASP A 171 16.76 13.31 13.34
N ASP A 172 15.53 13.80 13.25
CA ASP A 172 14.36 13.10 13.77
C ASP A 172 14.08 11.80 12.99
N ILE A 173 14.20 11.83 11.66
CA ILE A 173 14.07 10.64 10.81
C ILE A 173 15.15 9.62 11.17
N LEU A 174 16.40 10.05 11.37
CA LEU A 174 17.49 9.18 11.78
C LEU A 174 17.21 8.55 13.16
N SER A 175 16.79 9.36 14.12
CA SER A 175 16.44 8.89 15.47
C SER A 175 15.29 7.87 15.46
N TRP A 176 14.32 8.03 14.57
CA TRP A 176 13.27 7.06 14.36
C TRP A 176 13.81 5.77 13.72
N ALA A 177 14.66 5.90 12.69
CA ALA A 177 15.22 4.77 11.97
C ALA A 177 16.09 3.88 12.86
N ASP A 178 16.80 4.45 13.82
CA ASP A 178 17.61 3.72 14.79
C ASP A 178 16.76 2.82 15.73
N LYS A 179 15.52 3.20 15.99
CA LYS A 179 14.57 2.45 16.86
C LYS A 179 13.71 1.44 16.09
N PHE A 180 13.46 1.68 14.83
CA PHE A 180 12.57 0.86 14.00
C PHE A 180 12.93 -0.64 13.96
N PRO A 181 14.21 -1.08 14.01
CA PRO A 181 14.57 -2.50 14.10
C PRO A 181 14.00 -3.23 15.32
N GLU A 182 13.73 -2.53 16.43
CA GLU A 182 13.12 -3.13 17.63
C GLU A 182 11.68 -3.56 17.30
N PHE A 183 10.91 -2.68 16.65
CA PHE A 183 9.56 -3.00 16.18
C PHE A 183 9.56 -4.21 15.23
N ILE A 184 10.49 -4.29 14.30
CA ILE A 184 10.61 -5.43 13.38
C ILE A 184 10.88 -6.72 14.15
N THR A 185 11.78 -6.68 15.13
CA THR A 185 12.11 -7.84 15.98
C THR A 185 10.89 -8.33 16.76
N ASP A 186 10.10 -7.42 17.31
CA ASP A 186 8.88 -7.76 18.06
C ASP A 186 7.83 -8.38 17.12
N LEU A 187 7.67 -7.81 15.93
CA LEU A 187 6.74 -8.33 14.92
C LEU A 187 7.16 -9.74 14.45
N GLU A 188 8.44 -9.96 14.18
CA GLU A 188 8.97 -11.27 13.81
C GLU A 188 8.80 -12.30 14.94
N THR A 189 9.05 -11.90 16.17
CA THR A 189 8.86 -12.76 17.35
C THR A 189 7.40 -13.19 17.49
N LEU A 190 6.47 -12.29 17.24
CA LEU A 190 5.04 -12.58 17.32
C LEU A 190 4.55 -13.48 16.18
N LEU A 191 5.00 -13.28 14.95
CA LEU A 191 4.44 -13.89 13.76
C LEU A 191 5.25 -15.06 13.20
N THR A 192 6.56 -14.93 13.05
CA THR A 192 7.38 -15.84 12.25
C THR A 192 7.34 -17.28 12.75
N ASN A 193 7.33 -17.48 14.06
CA ASN A 193 7.29 -18.81 14.68
C ASN A 193 5.91 -19.19 15.25
N ASN A 194 4.90 -18.35 15.04
CA ASN A 194 3.55 -18.64 15.49
C ASN A 194 2.98 -19.85 14.74
N ARG A 195 2.50 -20.86 15.49
CA ARG A 195 2.00 -22.10 14.90
C ARG A 195 0.81 -21.88 13.98
N ILE A 196 -0.14 -21.01 14.38
CA ILE A 196 -1.35 -20.74 13.60
C ILE A 196 -0.97 -19.99 12.31
N PHE A 197 -0.09 -19.00 12.42
CA PHE A 197 0.39 -18.24 11.28
C PHE A 197 1.09 -19.15 10.26
N LYS A 198 2.00 -20.02 10.72
CA LYS A 198 2.67 -21.02 9.87
C LYS A 198 1.68 -21.96 9.18
N GLN A 199 0.69 -22.48 9.90
CA GLN A 199 -0.30 -23.39 9.32
C GLN A 199 -1.16 -22.74 8.24
N ARG A 200 -1.35 -21.41 8.30
CA ARG A 200 -2.17 -20.65 7.36
C ARG A 200 -1.38 -20.05 6.20
N THR A 201 -0.05 -20.01 6.27
CA THR A 201 0.78 -19.32 5.28
C THR A 201 1.79 -20.23 4.58
N VAL A 202 2.36 -21.23 5.27
CA VAL A 202 3.41 -22.06 4.69
C VAL A 202 2.83 -22.95 3.58
N ASN A 203 3.45 -22.89 2.41
CA ASN A 203 3.05 -23.60 1.19
C ASN A 203 1.66 -23.21 0.65
N ILE A 204 1.09 -22.12 1.13
CA ILE A 204 -0.13 -21.55 0.56
C ILE A 204 0.27 -20.50 -0.47
N LEU A 205 -0.26 -20.61 -1.71
CA LEU A 205 0.03 -19.70 -2.82
C LEU A 205 1.53 -19.49 -3.11
N SER A 206 2.34 -20.53 -2.91
CA SER A 206 3.76 -20.46 -3.24
C SER A 206 3.97 -20.44 -4.75
N LEU A 207 4.31 -19.28 -5.29
CA LEU A 207 4.61 -19.10 -6.72
C LEU A 207 5.91 -19.78 -7.17
N ILE A 208 6.78 -20.15 -6.23
CA ILE A 208 8.06 -20.81 -6.53
C ILE A 208 7.86 -22.22 -7.13
N HIS A 209 6.74 -22.86 -6.80
CA HIS A 209 6.43 -24.20 -7.23
C HIS A 209 5.53 -24.28 -8.49
N ILE A 210 5.17 -23.12 -9.04
CA ILE A 210 4.41 -23.00 -10.29
C ILE A 210 5.35 -22.82 -11.48
#